data_b2c770d0359595b0af117e77de4b9116
#
_entry.id   b2c770d0359595b0af117e77de4b9116
#
_cell.length_a   1.000
_cell.length_b   1.000
_cell.length_c   1.000
_cell.angle_alpha   90.00
_cell.angle_beta   90.00
_cell.angle_gamma   90.00
#
_symmetry.space_group_name_H-M   'P 1'
#
loop_
_entity.id
_entity.type
_entity.pdbx_description
1 polymer ?
#
loop_
_entity_poly.entity_id
_entity_poly.type
_entity_poly.pdbx_seq_one_letter_code
_entity_poly.pdbx_strand_id
1 'polypeptide(L)'
;MAFNHKHLIDITEYSEEDIKLILETAKAFSEVNERAIKKVPTLKGKTIVNMFNEPSTRTRSSFELAEKRLSADSLNFGGSSTSTVKGESLVDTVETLNAYKIDCIVVRDKH
;
A
#
# COMPACT_ATOMS: atom_id res chain seq x y z
N MET A 1 -8.60 19.22 -12.36
CA MET A 1 -9.58 18.26 -11.79
C MET A 1 -9.08 17.76 -10.45
N ALA A 2 -9.91 17.82 -9.45
CA ALA A 2 -9.53 17.38 -8.11
C ALA A 2 -9.82 15.88 -7.93
N PHE A 3 -8.86 15.16 -7.37
CA PHE A 3 -9.05 13.78 -7.00
C PHE A 3 -9.51 13.74 -5.55
N ASN A 4 -10.75 13.32 -5.31
CA ASN A 4 -11.39 13.46 -4.01
C ASN A 4 -11.46 12.19 -3.18
N HIS A 5 -10.78 11.14 -3.60
CA HIS A 5 -10.82 9.87 -2.88
C HIS A 5 -9.66 9.74 -1.91
N LYS A 6 -9.98 9.36 -0.68
CA LYS A 6 -8.98 9.10 0.34
C LYS A 6 -8.63 7.61 0.41
N HIS A 7 -9.62 6.76 0.13
CA HIS A 7 -9.46 5.31 0.22
C HIS A 7 -9.85 4.64 -1.09
N LEU A 8 -9.17 3.55 -1.39
CA LEU A 8 -9.52 2.68 -2.50
C LEU A 8 -9.98 1.34 -1.91
N ILE A 9 -11.27 1.23 -1.63
CA ILE A 9 -11.86 0.01 -1.07
C ILE A 9 -12.65 -0.72 -2.15
N ASP A 10 -13.34 0.04 -3.00
CA ASP A 10 -14.15 -0.49 -4.08
C ASP A 10 -14.04 0.46 -5.27
N ILE A 11 -13.91 -0.11 -6.44
CA ILE A 11 -13.76 0.68 -7.66
C ILE A 11 -15.08 1.30 -8.12
N THR A 12 -16.22 0.82 -7.60
CA THR A 12 -17.53 1.31 -8.02
C THR A 12 -17.74 2.79 -7.73
N GLU A 13 -17.03 3.33 -6.76
CA GLU A 13 -17.12 4.75 -6.41
C GLU A 13 -16.18 5.63 -7.24
N TYR A 14 -15.40 5.02 -8.12
CA TYR A 14 -14.42 5.75 -8.93
C TYR A 14 -14.98 6.00 -10.32
N SER A 15 -14.93 7.24 -10.76
CA SER A 15 -15.34 7.59 -12.11
C SER A 15 -14.29 7.12 -13.12
N GLU A 16 -14.67 7.10 -14.39
CA GLU A 16 -13.73 6.80 -15.48
C GLU A 16 -12.54 7.76 -15.43
N GLU A 17 -12.79 9.02 -15.13
CA GLU A 17 -11.74 10.03 -15.04
C GLU A 17 -10.82 9.79 -13.88
N ASP A 18 -11.33 9.34 -12.73
CA ASP A 18 -10.52 8.99 -11.58
C ASP A 18 -9.58 7.83 -11.93
N ILE A 19 -10.11 6.80 -12.57
CA ILE A 19 -9.33 5.62 -12.97
C ILE A 19 -8.26 6.03 -13.98
N LYS A 20 -8.62 6.87 -14.92
CA LYS A 20 -7.69 7.37 -15.93
C LYS A 20 -6.53 8.13 -15.28
N LEU A 21 -6.84 8.96 -14.29
CA LEU A 21 -5.82 9.73 -13.58
C LEU A 21 -4.84 8.81 -12.86
N ILE A 22 -5.36 7.76 -12.20
CA ILE A 22 -4.51 6.77 -11.52
C ILE A 22 -3.59 6.09 -12.53
N LEU A 23 -4.14 5.64 -13.66
CA LEU A 23 -3.35 4.94 -14.67
C LEU A 23 -2.31 5.84 -15.32
N GLU A 24 -2.64 7.10 -15.58
CA GLU A 24 -1.69 8.05 -16.14
C GLU A 24 -0.57 8.37 -15.13
N THR A 25 -0.91 8.49 -13.87
CA THR A 25 0.07 8.71 -12.81
C THR A 25 1.00 7.49 -12.70
N ALA A 26 0.44 6.29 -12.75
CA ALA A 26 1.24 5.07 -12.72
C ALA A 26 2.20 5.01 -13.91
N LYS A 27 1.73 5.40 -15.08
CA LYS A 27 2.56 5.42 -16.28
C LYS A 27 3.72 6.42 -16.13
N ALA A 28 3.44 7.58 -15.56
CA ALA A 28 4.48 8.58 -15.31
C ALA A 28 5.53 8.05 -14.33
N PHE A 29 5.11 7.35 -13.28
CA PHE A 29 6.05 6.77 -12.32
C PHE A 29 6.81 5.57 -12.87
N SER A 30 6.32 4.92 -13.92
CA SER A 30 7.00 3.76 -14.47
C SER A 30 8.41 4.09 -14.99
N GLU A 31 8.64 5.35 -15.37
CA GLU A 31 9.97 5.75 -15.85
C GLU A 31 11.03 5.73 -14.75
N VAL A 32 10.62 5.75 -13.48
CA VAL A 32 11.55 5.62 -12.37
C VAL A 32 12.30 4.29 -12.46
N ASN A 33 11.64 3.25 -12.96
CA ASN A 33 12.23 1.92 -13.11
C ASN A 33 13.33 1.89 -14.17
N GLU A 34 13.38 2.89 -15.05
CA GLU A 34 14.36 2.98 -16.12
C GLU A 34 15.59 3.82 -15.72
N ARG A 35 15.56 4.43 -14.55
CA ARG A 35 16.64 5.27 -14.09
C ARG A 35 17.80 4.44 -13.53
N ALA A 36 19.00 5.01 -13.58
CA ALA A 36 20.15 4.40 -12.91
C ALA A 36 19.92 4.31 -11.40
N ILE A 37 19.34 5.35 -10.83
CA ILE A 37 18.91 5.34 -9.43
C ILE A 37 17.38 5.31 -9.45
N LYS A 38 16.83 4.15 -9.11
CA LYS A 38 15.39 3.89 -9.20
C LYS A 38 14.67 4.34 -7.93
N LYS A 39 14.80 5.62 -7.62
CA LYS A 39 14.22 6.16 -6.39
C LYS A 39 13.89 7.65 -6.55
N VAL A 40 12.72 8.03 -6.05
CA VAL A 40 12.27 9.43 -6.00
C VAL A 40 11.68 9.71 -4.62
N PRO A 41 11.68 10.96 -4.14
CA PRO A 41 11.29 11.30 -2.77
C PRO A 41 9.79 11.55 -2.58
N THR A 42 8.95 11.11 -3.49
CA THR A 42 7.51 11.43 -3.49
C THR A 42 6.82 11.12 -2.17
N LEU A 43 7.14 9.98 -1.55
CA LEU A 43 6.51 9.56 -0.30
C LEU A 43 7.49 9.59 0.88
N LYS A 44 8.52 10.41 0.79
CA LYS A 44 9.48 10.53 1.88
C LYS A 44 8.77 10.98 3.17
N GLY A 45 9.03 10.27 4.26
CA GLY A 45 8.41 10.56 5.54
C GLY A 45 7.06 9.87 5.73
N LYS A 46 6.55 9.15 4.74
CA LYS A 46 5.31 8.40 4.85
C LYS A 46 5.58 6.95 5.22
N THR A 47 4.70 6.38 6.03
CA THR A 47 4.79 4.98 6.44
C THR A 47 3.62 4.21 5.87
N ILE A 48 3.91 3.13 5.16
CA ILE A 48 2.90 2.28 4.52
C ILE A 48 3.00 0.88 5.11
N VAL A 49 1.85 0.34 5.49
CA VAL A 49 1.77 -1.02 6.02
C VAL A 49 1.17 -1.92 4.95
N ASN A 50 1.84 -3.02 4.68
CA ASN A 50 1.32 -4.07 3.80
C ASN A 50 0.80 -5.21 4.67
N MET A 51 -0.51 -5.40 4.68
CA MET A 51 -1.16 -6.43 5.48
C MET A 51 -1.75 -7.47 4.54
N PHE A 52 -0.99 -8.54 4.33
CA PHE A 52 -1.39 -9.62 3.44
C PHE A 52 -1.66 -10.86 4.26
N ASN A 53 -2.92 -11.26 4.35
CA ASN A 53 -3.36 -12.40 5.14
C ASN A 53 -3.48 -13.67 4.30
N GLU A 54 -2.87 -13.68 3.13
CA GLU A 54 -2.76 -14.86 2.29
C GLU A 54 -1.37 -14.89 1.65
N PRO A 55 -0.88 -16.07 1.25
CA PRO A 55 0.42 -16.13 0.56
C PRO A 55 0.31 -15.47 -0.81
N SER A 56 0.89 -14.31 -0.95
CA SER A 56 0.89 -13.58 -2.22
C SER A 56 2.20 -12.82 -2.35
N THR A 57 3.28 -13.58 -2.49
CA THR A 57 4.62 -13.01 -2.54
C THR A 57 4.79 -11.99 -3.65
N ARG A 58 4.26 -12.30 -4.83
CA ARG A 58 4.40 -11.41 -5.99
C ARG A 58 3.73 -10.06 -5.74
N THR A 59 2.49 -10.05 -5.30
CA THR A 59 1.74 -8.82 -5.08
C THR A 59 2.33 -8.01 -3.94
N ARG A 60 2.65 -8.67 -2.82
CA ARG A 60 3.26 -7.99 -1.69
C ARG A 60 4.60 -7.36 -2.08
N SER A 61 5.43 -8.11 -2.80
CA SER A 61 6.75 -7.59 -3.23
C SER A 61 6.61 -6.41 -4.17
N SER A 62 5.61 -6.42 -5.04
CA SER A 62 5.37 -5.30 -5.95
C SER A 62 5.01 -4.04 -5.20
N PHE A 63 4.13 -4.13 -4.21
CA PHE A 63 3.77 -2.98 -3.39
C PHE A 63 4.97 -2.51 -2.56
N GLU A 64 5.66 -3.43 -1.93
CA GLU A 64 6.81 -3.08 -1.10
C GLU A 64 7.89 -2.36 -1.92
N LEU A 65 8.19 -2.88 -3.10
CA LEU A 65 9.21 -2.29 -3.96
C LEU A 65 8.79 -0.90 -4.43
N ALA A 66 7.53 -0.74 -4.82
CA ALA A 66 7.00 0.55 -5.23
C ALA A 66 7.10 1.58 -4.10
N GLU A 67 6.75 1.17 -2.89
CA GLU A 67 6.83 2.04 -1.71
C GLU A 67 8.25 2.51 -1.48
N LYS A 68 9.20 1.59 -1.55
CA LYS A 68 10.62 1.92 -1.33
C LYS A 68 11.16 2.82 -2.42
N ARG A 69 10.78 2.61 -3.66
CA ARG A 69 11.21 3.46 -4.77
C ARG A 69 10.62 4.86 -4.69
N LEU A 70 9.49 5.02 -4.01
CA LEU A 70 8.90 6.32 -3.73
C LEU A 70 9.38 6.90 -2.40
N SER A 71 10.33 6.25 -1.74
CA SER A 71 10.97 6.67 -0.48
C SER A 71 10.08 6.57 0.75
N ALA A 72 9.04 5.75 0.70
CA ALA A 72 8.21 5.47 1.88
C ALA A 72 8.91 4.44 2.77
N ASP A 73 8.57 4.48 4.05
CA ASP A 73 8.90 3.39 4.96
C ASP A 73 7.85 2.30 4.83
N SER A 74 8.28 1.05 4.80
CA SER A 74 7.38 -0.09 4.60
C SER A 74 7.42 -1.02 5.79
N LEU A 75 6.23 -1.43 6.25
CA LEU A 75 6.07 -2.45 7.27
C LEU A 75 5.22 -3.57 6.70
N ASN A 76 5.62 -4.80 6.93
CA ASN A 76 4.88 -5.96 6.44
C ASN A 76 4.30 -6.76 7.59
N PHE A 77 3.00 -7.03 7.50
CA PHE A 77 2.27 -7.85 8.46
C PHE A 77 1.45 -8.89 7.70
N GLY A 78 1.11 -9.96 8.39
CA GLY A 78 0.25 -10.97 7.82
C GLY A 78 0.98 -12.27 7.56
N GLY A 79 0.28 -13.19 6.91
CA GLY A 79 0.76 -14.53 6.67
C GLY A 79 0.31 -15.50 7.76
N SER A 80 0.80 -16.73 7.69
CA SER A 80 0.37 -17.78 8.58
C SER A 80 0.81 -17.61 10.03
N SER A 81 1.79 -16.73 10.25
CA SER A 81 2.33 -16.48 11.60
C SER A 81 1.84 -15.17 12.19
N THR A 82 0.69 -14.70 11.74
CA THR A 82 0.15 -13.42 12.20
C THR A 82 -0.30 -13.49 13.65
N SER A 83 -0.51 -12.31 14.22
CA SER A 83 -1.07 -12.16 15.55
C SER A 83 -2.45 -12.80 15.69
N THR A 84 -3.19 -12.99 14.61
CA THR A 84 -4.48 -13.68 14.65
C THR A 84 -4.32 -15.12 15.13
N VAL A 85 -3.20 -15.77 14.82
CA VAL A 85 -2.89 -17.11 15.31
C VAL A 85 -2.79 -17.11 16.84
N LYS A 86 -2.42 -15.97 17.41
CA LYS A 86 -2.29 -15.82 18.86
C LYS A 86 -3.55 -15.24 19.50
N GLY A 87 -4.64 -15.15 18.74
CA GLY A 87 -5.91 -14.64 19.25
C GLY A 87 -6.08 -13.13 19.17
N GLU A 88 -5.12 -12.43 18.61
CA GLU A 88 -5.24 -10.99 18.41
C GLU A 88 -6.20 -10.68 17.28
N SER A 89 -7.13 -9.75 17.50
CA SER A 89 -8.11 -9.38 16.50
C SER A 89 -7.50 -8.42 15.46
N LEU A 90 -8.15 -8.32 14.30
CA LEU A 90 -7.78 -7.36 13.28
C LEU A 90 -7.87 -5.92 13.83
N VAL A 91 -8.90 -5.67 14.67
CA VAL A 91 -9.07 -4.34 15.28
C VAL A 91 -7.87 -4.00 16.17
N ASP A 92 -7.44 -4.95 16.99
CA ASP A 92 -6.27 -4.75 17.85
C ASP A 92 -5.02 -4.46 17.03
N THR A 93 -4.84 -5.18 15.94
CA THR A 93 -3.71 -4.97 15.04
C THR A 93 -3.74 -3.56 14.46
N VAL A 94 -4.90 -3.12 13.96
CA VAL A 94 -5.05 -1.78 13.39
C VAL A 94 -4.78 -0.71 14.45
N GLU A 95 -5.26 -0.89 15.68
CA GLU A 95 -4.99 0.05 16.75
C GLU A 95 -3.50 0.16 17.06
N THR A 96 -2.80 -0.98 17.07
CA THR A 96 -1.36 -0.98 17.26
C THR A 96 -0.65 -0.21 16.15
N LEU A 97 -1.07 -0.43 14.91
CA LEU A 97 -0.50 0.27 13.76
C LEU A 97 -0.75 1.77 13.80
N ASN A 98 -1.92 2.17 14.29
CA ASN A 98 -2.23 3.59 14.46
C ASN A 98 -1.25 4.26 15.44
N ALA A 99 -0.81 3.53 16.46
CA ALA A 99 0.17 4.06 17.40
C ALA A 99 1.51 4.36 16.72
N TYR A 100 1.81 3.69 15.63
CA TYR A 100 3.02 3.96 14.83
C TYR A 100 2.86 5.15 13.89
N LYS A 101 1.66 5.75 13.85
CA LYS A 101 1.36 6.91 13.01
C LYS A 101 1.58 6.61 11.53
N ILE A 102 1.01 5.50 11.09
CA ILE A 102 1.08 5.11 9.68
C ILE A 102 0.18 5.99 8.82
N ASP A 103 0.53 6.10 7.56
CA ASP A 103 -0.20 6.94 6.60
C ASP A 103 -1.12 6.15 5.68
N CYS A 104 -0.79 4.89 5.42
CA CYS A 104 -1.54 4.08 4.48
C CYS A 104 -1.43 2.60 4.83
N ILE A 105 -2.51 1.86 4.60
CA ILE A 105 -2.52 0.40 4.74
C ILE A 105 -2.96 -0.20 3.43
N VAL A 106 -2.17 -1.15 2.93
CA VAL A 106 -2.54 -1.98 1.78
C VAL A 106 -2.95 -3.34 2.34
N VAL A 107 -4.20 -3.71 2.13
CA VAL A 107 -4.76 -4.94 2.70
C VAL A 107 -5.14 -5.91 1.60
N ARG A 108 -4.75 -7.15 1.74
CA ARG A 108 -5.25 -8.24 0.92
C ARG A 108 -5.62 -9.40 1.83
N ASP A 109 -6.89 -9.81 1.77
CA ASP A 109 -7.43 -10.86 2.60
C ASP A 109 -8.29 -11.77 1.73
N LYS A 110 -8.37 -13.04 2.10
CA LYS A 110 -9.22 -14.00 1.40
C LYS A 110 -10.71 -13.74 1.60
N HIS A 111 -11.04 -13.06 2.67
CA HIS A 111 -12.44 -12.91 3.08
C HIS A 111 -12.98 -11.51 2.84
#